data_c6a72cd64a834c81b9af49d003e05f20
#
_entry.id   c6a72cd64a834c81b9af49d003e05f20
#
_cell.length_a   1.000
_cell.length_b   1.000
_cell.length_c   1.000
_cell.angle_alpha   90.00
_cell.angle_beta   90.00
_cell.angle_gamma   90.00
#
_symmetry.space_group_name_H-M   'P 1'
#
loop_
_entity.id
_entity.type
_entity.pdbx_description
1 polymer ?
#
loop_
_entity_poly.entity_id
_entity_poly.type
_entity_poly.pdbx_seq_one_letter_code
_entity_poly.pdbx_strand_id
1 'polypeptide(L)'
;HYPGYDGVLLVSLGTGQYTRRIPYERAKDWGLIEWVRPIIDILMHGVNETVDYQMQSVLPITPDGVQNYYRMQVVLDPSADKMDDVSPGNMRSLRLLAEEFIRKNEFMFDRLCRQLVE
;
A
#
# COMPACT_ATOMS: atom_id res chain seq x y z
N HIS A 1 -14.65 -19.56 -4.47
CA HIS A 1 -13.63 -20.53 -4.03
C HIS A 1 -12.88 -21.04 -5.26
N TYR A 2 -11.58 -20.78 -5.32
CA TYR A 2 -10.72 -21.30 -6.40
C TYR A 2 -10.00 -22.53 -5.86
N PRO A 3 -10.32 -23.75 -6.34
CA PRO A 3 -9.63 -24.96 -5.90
C PRO A 3 -8.16 -24.90 -6.29
N GLY A 4 -7.27 -25.12 -5.33
CA GLY A 4 -5.82 -25.07 -5.51
C GLY A 4 -5.09 -23.96 -4.77
N TYR A 5 -5.80 -23.06 -4.09
CA TYR A 5 -5.20 -22.01 -3.25
C TYR A 5 -5.30 -22.30 -1.74
N ASP A 6 -5.73 -23.52 -1.40
CA ASP A 6 -5.75 -24.00 -0.02
C ASP A 6 -4.29 -24.09 0.48
N GLY A 7 -3.96 -23.31 1.50
CA GLY A 7 -2.61 -23.23 2.06
C GLY A 7 -1.70 -22.13 1.48
N VAL A 8 -2.22 -21.24 0.62
CA VAL A 8 -1.47 -20.06 0.18
C VAL A 8 -1.72 -18.90 1.13
N LEU A 9 -0.66 -18.37 1.72
CA LEU A 9 -0.65 -17.13 2.48
C LEU A 9 0.10 -16.05 1.67
N LEU A 10 -0.59 -14.97 1.32
CA LEU A 10 -0.03 -13.87 0.55
C LEU A 10 0.10 -12.62 1.42
N VAL A 11 1.32 -12.13 1.56
CA VAL A 11 1.62 -10.86 2.21
C VAL A 11 2.09 -9.85 1.17
N SER A 12 1.32 -8.78 0.97
CA SER A 12 1.64 -7.70 0.04
C SER A 12 2.16 -6.49 0.79
N LEU A 13 3.42 -6.14 0.54
CA LEU A 13 4.08 -4.99 1.15
C LEU A 13 4.08 -3.81 0.16
N GLY A 14 3.47 -2.71 0.54
CA GLY A 14 3.52 -1.47 -0.23
C GLY A 14 4.68 -0.58 0.21
N THR A 15 5.20 0.19 -0.72
CA THR A 15 6.28 1.17 -0.48
C THR A 15 5.79 2.50 0.09
N GLY A 16 4.50 2.58 0.40
CA GLY A 16 3.82 3.79 0.81
C GLY A 16 3.04 4.43 -0.33
N GLN A 17 1.95 5.08 0.01
CA GLN A 17 1.13 5.83 -0.93
C GLN A 17 0.84 7.21 -0.36
N TYR A 18 0.67 8.18 -1.22
CA TYR A 18 0.16 9.47 -0.83
C TYR A 18 -0.97 9.90 -1.77
N THR A 19 -1.96 10.57 -1.18
CA THR A 19 -3.08 11.10 -1.96
C THR A 19 -2.74 12.50 -2.42
N ARG A 20 -2.32 12.64 -3.68
CA ARG A 20 -2.11 13.95 -4.27
C ARG A 20 -3.45 14.49 -4.75
N ARG A 21 -3.94 15.51 -4.09
CA ARG A 21 -5.01 16.33 -4.66
C ARG A 21 -4.40 17.27 -5.68
N ILE A 22 -4.86 17.19 -6.92
CA ILE A 22 -4.47 18.11 -7.98
C ILE A 22 -5.52 19.22 -8.01
N PRO A 23 -5.21 20.45 -7.50
CA PRO A 23 -6.15 21.56 -7.56
C PRO A 23 -6.42 21.93 -9.01
N TYR A 24 -7.69 22.10 -9.36
CA TYR A 24 -8.10 22.51 -10.71
C TYR A 24 -7.37 23.78 -11.20
N GLU A 25 -7.21 24.77 -10.30
CA GLU A 25 -6.52 26.03 -10.60
C GLU A 25 -5.06 25.85 -11.03
N ARG A 26 -4.41 24.79 -10.62
CA ARG A 26 -3.07 24.44 -11.11
C ARG A 26 -3.11 23.64 -12.40
N ALA A 27 -4.04 22.68 -12.48
CA ALA A 27 -4.11 21.74 -13.59
C ALA A 27 -4.61 22.38 -14.89
N LYS A 28 -5.44 23.43 -14.82
CA LYS A 28 -6.03 24.09 -15.98
C LYS A 28 -4.99 24.70 -16.94
N ASP A 29 -3.86 25.12 -16.42
CA ASP A 29 -2.80 25.80 -17.18
C ASP A 29 -1.64 24.85 -17.53
N TRP A 30 -1.75 23.55 -17.21
CA TRP A 30 -0.71 22.57 -17.49
C TRP A 30 -0.68 22.18 -18.98
N GLY A 31 0.53 22.16 -19.53
CA GLY A 31 0.81 21.57 -20.83
C GLY A 31 1.05 20.06 -20.74
N LEU A 32 1.44 19.45 -21.87
CA LEU A 32 1.67 17.99 -21.96
C LEU A 32 2.78 17.52 -21.00
N ILE A 33 3.82 18.32 -20.83
CA ILE A 33 4.98 17.96 -20.02
C ILE A 33 4.63 17.92 -18.53
N GLU A 34 3.84 18.88 -18.07
CA GLU A 34 3.40 18.98 -16.68
C GLU A 34 2.44 17.85 -16.29
N TRP A 35 1.69 17.31 -17.25
CA TRP A 35 0.77 16.21 -17.05
C TRP A 35 1.45 14.83 -16.97
N VAL A 36 2.65 14.66 -17.52
CA VAL A 36 3.32 13.34 -17.59
C VAL A 36 3.47 12.71 -16.20
N ARG A 37 4.02 13.44 -15.24
CA ARG A 37 4.26 12.90 -13.89
C ARG A 37 2.96 12.58 -13.14
N PRO A 38 1.97 13.48 -13.05
CA PRO A 38 0.68 13.16 -12.46
C PRO A 38 -0.04 11.97 -13.08
N ILE A 39 0.02 11.81 -14.40
CA ILE A 39 -0.59 10.67 -15.09
C ILE A 39 0.09 9.36 -14.69
N ILE A 40 1.42 9.33 -14.63
CA ILE A 40 2.16 8.15 -14.17
C ILE A 40 1.76 7.80 -12.74
N ASP A 41 1.71 8.78 -11.84
CA ASP A 41 1.30 8.59 -10.45
C ASP A 41 -0.13 8.01 -10.35
N ILE A 42 -1.07 8.53 -11.13
CA ILE A 42 -2.46 8.03 -11.18
C ILE A 42 -2.52 6.60 -11.70
N LEU A 43 -1.79 6.29 -12.77
CA LEU A 43 -1.76 4.95 -13.36
C LEU A 43 -1.17 3.92 -12.38
N MET A 44 -0.04 4.25 -11.75
CA MET A 44 0.61 3.38 -10.78
C MET A 44 -0.29 3.13 -9.56
N HIS A 45 -0.99 4.16 -9.10
CA HIS A 45 -1.93 4.03 -7.99
C HIS A 45 -3.13 3.15 -8.37
N GLY A 46 -3.73 3.39 -9.53
CA GLY A 46 -4.88 2.61 -10.03
C GLY A 46 -4.56 1.13 -10.22
N VAL A 47 -3.36 0.79 -10.70
CA VAL A 47 -2.92 -0.60 -10.81
C VAL A 47 -2.81 -1.26 -9.43
N ASN A 48 -2.21 -0.58 -8.46
CA ASN A 48 -2.07 -1.10 -7.09
C ASN A 48 -3.42 -1.39 -6.42
N GLU A 49 -4.39 -0.47 -6.55
CA GLU A 49 -5.75 -0.63 -6.03
C GLU A 49 -6.49 -1.79 -6.71
N THR A 50 -6.33 -1.92 -8.03
CA THR A 50 -6.94 -3.00 -8.80
C THR A 50 -6.39 -4.36 -8.38
N VAL A 51 -5.08 -4.49 -8.22
CA VAL A 51 -4.44 -5.74 -7.78
C VAL A 51 -4.87 -6.08 -6.35
N ASP A 52 -4.94 -5.11 -5.46
CA ASP A 52 -5.40 -5.32 -4.09
C ASP A 52 -6.84 -5.88 -4.06
N TYR A 53 -7.75 -5.26 -4.81
CA TYR A 53 -9.13 -5.72 -4.94
C TYR A 53 -9.22 -7.15 -5.52
N GLN A 54 -8.42 -7.45 -6.55
CA GLN A 54 -8.37 -8.79 -7.15
C GLN A 54 -7.87 -9.82 -6.15
N MET A 55 -6.80 -9.51 -5.39
CA MET A 55 -6.26 -10.45 -4.39
C MET A 55 -7.23 -10.70 -3.24
N GLN A 56 -7.95 -9.69 -2.77
CA GLN A 56 -9.02 -9.87 -1.80
C GLN A 56 -10.15 -10.78 -2.32
N SER A 57 -10.43 -10.71 -3.63
CA SER A 57 -11.47 -11.52 -4.26
C SER A 57 -11.02 -12.98 -4.48
N VAL A 58 -9.74 -13.18 -4.80
CA VAL A 58 -9.15 -14.53 -5.04
C VAL A 58 -8.85 -15.25 -3.73
N LEU A 59 -8.40 -14.52 -2.71
CA LEU A 59 -8.07 -15.02 -1.38
C LEU A 59 -8.99 -14.41 -0.31
N PRO A 60 -10.31 -14.69 -0.35
CA PRO A 60 -11.23 -14.16 0.63
C PRO A 60 -10.97 -14.77 2.01
N ILE A 61 -11.49 -14.13 3.04
CA ILE A 61 -11.51 -14.73 4.37
C ILE A 61 -12.35 -16.03 4.28
N THR A 62 -11.78 -17.12 4.77
CA THR A 62 -12.47 -18.42 4.76
C THR A 62 -13.67 -18.41 5.70
N PRO A 63 -14.64 -19.35 5.56
CA PRO A 63 -15.78 -19.47 6.48
C PRO A 63 -15.34 -19.65 7.94
N ASP A 64 -14.20 -20.25 8.18
CA ASP A 64 -13.59 -20.45 9.50
C ASP A 64 -12.87 -19.19 10.02
N GLY A 65 -12.93 -18.09 9.30
CA GLY A 65 -12.34 -16.80 9.69
C GLY A 65 -10.83 -16.69 9.45
N VAL A 66 -10.24 -17.61 8.69
CA VAL A 66 -8.81 -17.54 8.31
C VAL A 66 -8.62 -16.53 7.19
N GLN A 67 -7.72 -15.59 7.40
CA GLN A 67 -7.34 -14.59 6.42
C GLN A 67 -6.06 -15.02 5.71
N ASN A 68 -6.12 -15.17 4.39
CA ASN A 68 -4.99 -15.63 3.58
C ASN A 68 -4.32 -14.52 2.76
N TYR A 69 -4.86 -13.31 2.81
CA TYR A 69 -4.27 -12.14 2.17
C TYR A 69 -4.09 -11.00 3.16
N TYR A 70 -2.88 -10.48 3.24
CA TYR A 70 -2.52 -9.33 4.07
C TYR A 70 -1.91 -8.24 3.19
N ARG A 71 -2.50 -7.05 3.21
CA ARG A 71 -1.97 -5.85 2.56
C ARG A 71 -1.42 -4.90 3.61
N MET A 72 -0.14 -4.60 3.53
CA MET A 72 0.53 -3.63 4.40
C MET A 72 0.91 -2.41 3.57
N GLN A 73 0.20 -1.31 3.79
CA GLN A 73 0.39 -0.06 3.07
C GLN A 73 0.28 1.12 4.04
N VAL A 74 1.24 2.03 3.98
CA VAL A 74 1.25 3.26 4.77
C VAL A 74 0.89 4.45 3.90
N VAL A 75 0.23 5.44 4.49
CA VAL A 75 0.00 6.74 3.85
C VAL A 75 1.19 7.63 4.18
N LEU A 76 1.87 8.11 3.14
CA LEU A 76 3.02 9.00 3.27
C LEU A 76 2.56 10.44 3.38
N ASP A 77 3.33 11.24 4.12
CA ASP A 77 3.22 12.69 4.04
C ASP A 77 3.70 13.18 2.66
N PRO A 78 3.07 14.21 2.06
CA PRO A 78 3.49 14.75 0.79
C PRO A 78 4.96 15.23 0.72
N SER A 79 5.59 15.49 1.86
CA SER A 79 7.00 15.83 1.96
C SER A 79 7.94 14.64 1.82
N ALA A 80 7.44 13.43 2.03
CA ALA A 80 8.18 12.17 1.97
C ALA A 80 7.99 11.43 0.63
N ASP A 81 7.53 12.11 -0.42
CA ASP A 81 7.21 11.50 -1.72
C ASP A 81 8.41 11.25 -2.63
N LYS A 82 9.58 11.74 -2.24
CA LYS A 82 10.80 11.56 -3.02
C LYS A 82 11.43 10.21 -2.76
N MET A 83 11.37 9.33 -3.75
CA MET A 83 11.92 7.96 -3.67
C MET A 83 13.44 7.93 -3.49
N ASP A 84 14.14 9.00 -3.87
CA ASP A 84 15.59 9.15 -3.84
C ASP A 84 16.10 10.04 -2.69
N ASP A 85 15.24 10.51 -1.80
CA ASP A 85 15.64 11.32 -0.66
C ASP A 85 16.14 10.45 0.50
N VAL A 86 17.43 10.26 0.55
CA VAL A 86 18.18 9.53 1.60
C VAL A 86 18.59 10.41 2.78
N SER A 87 18.04 11.62 2.89
CA SER A 87 18.36 12.51 4.01
C SER A 87 18.02 11.86 5.37
N PRO A 88 18.81 12.11 6.42
CA PRO A 88 18.54 11.55 7.74
C PRO A 88 17.16 11.92 8.30
N GLY A 89 16.64 13.08 7.92
CA GLY A 89 15.29 13.54 8.29
C GLY A 89 14.20 12.68 7.65
N ASN A 90 14.30 12.47 6.33
CA ASN A 90 13.34 11.65 5.60
C ASN A 90 13.38 10.18 6.07
N MET A 91 14.56 9.61 6.23
CA MET A 91 14.73 8.24 6.74
C MET A 91 14.12 8.06 8.12
N ARG A 92 14.29 9.04 9.01
CA ARG A 92 13.66 9.03 10.35
C ARG A 92 12.14 9.09 10.25
N SER A 93 11.60 9.95 9.40
CA SER A 93 10.16 10.09 9.20
C SER A 93 9.53 8.80 8.68
N LEU A 94 10.13 8.16 7.68
CA LEU A 94 9.67 6.89 7.13
C LEU A 94 9.71 5.77 8.19
N ARG A 95 10.77 5.72 8.99
CA ARG A 95 10.87 4.76 10.09
C ARG A 95 9.77 4.95 11.12
N LEU A 96 9.52 6.19 11.56
CA LEU A 96 8.46 6.49 12.51
C LEU A 96 7.08 6.12 11.98
N LEU A 97 6.80 6.37 10.70
CA LEU A 97 5.56 5.95 10.05
C LEU A 97 5.39 4.43 10.05
N ALA A 98 6.46 3.70 9.78
CA ALA A 98 6.43 2.24 9.80
C ALA A 98 6.20 1.71 11.22
N GLU A 99 6.88 2.25 12.22
CA GLU A 99 6.71 1.89 13.64
C GLU A 99 5.27 2.19 14.12
N GLU A 100 4.72 3.33 13.72
CA GLU A 100 3.33 3.69 14.03
C GLU A 100 2.33 2.74 13.35
N PHE A 101 2.57 2.37 12.09
CA PHE A 101 1.75 1.41 11.37
C PHE A 101 1.74 0.05 12.06
N ILE A 102 2.90 -0.47 12.47
CA ILE A 102 3.01 -1.73 13.22
C ILE A 102 2.21 -1.65 14.51
N ARG A 103 2.39 -0.59 15.29
CA ARG A 103 1.69 -0.41 16.56
C ARG A 103 0.17 -0.34 16.39
N LYS A 104 -0.32 0.37 15.35
CA LYS A 104 -1.77 0.48 15.07
C LYS A 104 -2.38 -0.83 14.58
N ASN A 105 -1.58 -1.72 14.01
CA ASN A 105 -2.02 -2.97 13.42
C ASN A 105 -1.46 -4.21 14.14
N GLU A 106 -1.10 -4.08 15.42
CA GLU A 106 -0.50 -5.14 16.22
C GLU A 106 -1.29 -6.46 16.14
N PHE A 107 -2.61 -6.39 16.24
CA PHE A 107 -3.49 -7.56 16.12
C PHE A 107 -3.37 -8.29 14.77
N MET A 108 -3.22 -7.53 13.68
CA MET A 108 -3.00 -8.09 12.34
C MET A 108 -1.64 -8.79 12.26
N PHE A 109 -0.60 -8.18 12.81
CA PHE A 109 0.74 -8.77 12.86
C PHE A 109 0.78 -10.04 13.71
N ASP A 110 0.16 -10.03 14.88
CA ASP A 110 0.07 -11.21 15.72
C ASP A 110 -0.63 -12.38 15.04
N ARG A 111 -1.73 -12.09 14.33
CA ARG A 111 -2.45 -13.10 13.54
C ARG A 111 -1.56 -13.67 12.44
N LEU A 112 -0.89 -12.80 11.68
CA LEU A 112 0.03 -13.22 10.62
C LEU A 112 1.17 -14.07 11.17
N CYS A 113 1.79 -13.64 12.26
CA CYS A 113 2.89 -14.39 12.89
C CYS A 113 2.46 -15.79 13.34
N ARG A 114 1.26 -15.93 13.90
CA ARG A 114 0.72 -17.25 14.27
C ARG A 114 0.55 -18.15 13.05
N GLN A 115 0.00 -17.63 11.96
CA GLN A 115 -0.17 -18.39 10.72
C GLN A 115 1.17 -18.83 10.08
N LEU A 116 2.24 -18.08 10.30
CA LEU A 116 3.57 -18.43 9.77
C LEU A 116 4.31 -19.50 10.59
N VAL A 117 3.88 -19.75 11.80
CA VAL A 117 4.53 -20.70 12.74
C VAL A 117 3.78 -22.04 12.78
N GLU A 118 2.51 -22.05 12.42
CA GLU A 118 1.69 -23.27 12.30
C GLU A 118 1.98 -24.04 11.00
#